data_8c4f1a43d1d4a12e167fadbfe5920679
#
_entry.id   8c4f1a43d1d4a12e167fadbfe5920679
#
_cell.length_a   1.000
_cell.length_b   1.000
_cell.length_c   1.000
_cell.angle_alpha   90.00
_cell.angle_beta   90.00
_cell.angle_gamma   90.00
#
_symmetry.space_group_name_H-M   'P 1'
#
loop_
_entity.id
_entity.type
_entity.pdbx_description
1 polymer ?
#
loop_
_entity_poly.entity_id
_entity_poly.type
_entity_poly.pdbx_seq_one_letter_code
_entity_poly.pdbx_strand_id
1 'polypeptide(L)'
;PTENLLQLKFRELLLNTIINESNRELKAYFQNLAISNMDDLEDVMERNCLYNLQLHEYARLCHRSLSTFKRDFQTVYDMPPGRWLLEKRLEAAHHLLLTTDKPIVDVAADSGFANNTHFSRAFKSYYSISPLQCRRQVTTLNEHYS
;
A
#
# COMPACT_ATOMS: atom_id res chain seq x y z
N PRO A 1 -25.97 28.54 3.54
CA PRO A 1 -26.05 28.33 5.00
C PRO A 1 -26.94 27.15 5.41
N THR A 2 -27.74 26.58 4.51
CA THR A 2 -28.71 25.50 4.81
C THR A 2 -28.14 24.09 4.79
N GLU A 3 -26.99 23.90 4.20
CA GLU A 3 -26.31 22.58 4.15
C GLU A 3 -25.86 22.09 5.54
N ASN A 4 -25.50 23.02 6.42
CA ASN A 4 -25.01 22.69 7.76
C ASN A 4 -26.08 22.11 8.69
N LEU A 5 -27.32 22.47 8.54
CA LEU A 5 -28.42 22.03 9.40
C LEU A 5 -28.91 20.62 9.03
N LEU A 6 -28.91 20.28 7.75
CA LEU A 6 -29.27 18.95 7.26
C LEU A 6 -28.19 17.91 7.62
N GLN A 7 -26.93 18.26 7.46
CA GLN A 7 -25.79 17.42 7.85
C GLN A 7 -25.75 17.22 9.37
N LEU A 8 -26.06 18.28 10.15
CA LEU A 8 -26.10 18.18 11.60
C LEU A 8 -27.23 17.26 12.07
N LYS A 9 -28.43 17.40 11.51
CA LYS A 9 -29.57 16.53 11.80
C LYS A 9 -29.39 15.10 11.34
N PHE A 10 -28.73 14.88 10.19
CA PHE A 10 -28.41 13.56 9.70
C PHE A 10 -27.37 12.86 10.62
N ARG A 11 -26.39 13.63 11.09
CA ARG A 11 -25.39 13.14 12.04
C ARG A 11 -26.00 12.83 13.42
N GLU A 12 -26.94 13.63 13.86
CA GLU A 12 -27.68 13.42 15.11
C GLU A 12 -28.60 12.19 15.03
N LEU A 13 -29.29 12.01 13.89
CA LEU A 13 -30.08 10.82 13.59
C LEU A 13 -29.20 9.54 13.53
N LEU A 14 -28.04 9.61 12.90
CA LEU A 14 -27.09 8.49 12.87
C LEU A 14 -26.58 8.16 14.26
N LEU A 15 -26.19 9.15 15.06
CA LEU A 15 -25.71 8.95 16.43
C LEU A 15 -26.81 8.36 17.33
N ASN A 16 -28.04 8.86 17.25
CA ASN A 16 -29.16 8.33 18.00
C ASN A 16 -29.56 6.90 17.58
N THR A 17 -29.35 6.56 16.30
CA THR A 17 -29.64 5.22 15.78
C THR A 17 -28.56 4.22 16.18
N ILE A 18 -27.29 4.67 16.29
CA ILE A 18 -26.14 3.84 16.68
C ILE A 18 -26.13 3.59 18.21
N ILE A 19 -26.58 4.58 19.00
CA ILE A 19 -26.61 4.50 20.48
C ILE A 19 -27.77 3.64 20.99
N ASN A 20 -28.83 3.49 20.19
CA ASN A 20 -29.98 2.67 20.60
C ASN A 20 -29.67 1.18 20.44
N GLU A 21 -29.55 0.45 21.53
CA GLU A 21 -29.24 -1.01 21.58
C GLU A 21 -30.23 -1.89 20.80
N SER A 22 -31.37 -1.34 20.37
CA SER A 22 -32.40 -2.04 19.57
C SER A 22 -32.01 -2.32 18.11
N ASN A 23 -30.98 -1.72 17.56
CA ASN A 23 -30.62 -1.86 16.15
C ASN A 23 -29.39 -2.76 15.90
N ARG A 24 -29.50 -3.99 16.38
CA ARG A 24 -28.46 -5.02 16.16
C ARG A 24 -28.17 -5.26 14.67
N GLU A 25 -29.21 -5.21 13.83
CA GLU A 25 -29.11 -5.41 12.38
C GLU A 25 -28.42 -4.22 11.70
N LEU A 26 -28.69 -2.99 12.12
CA LEU A 26 -28.07 -1.80 11.57
C LEU A 26 -26.58 -1.73 11.97
N LYS A 27 -26.24 -2.14 13.19
CA LYS A 27 -24.87 -2.22 13.66
C LYS A 27 -24.07 -3.29 12.89
N ALA A 28 -24.69 -4.45 12.62
CA ALA A 28 -24.12 -5.49 11.78
C ALA A 28 -23.94 -5.03 10.33
N TYR A 29 -24.89 -4.27 9.78
CA TYR A 29 -24.79 -3.67 8.45
C TYR A 29 -23.64 -2.68 8.33
N PHE A 30 -23.46 -1.77 9.30
CA PHE A 30 -22.33 -0.85 9.33
C PHE A 30 -20.99 -1.55 9.58
N GLN A 31 -20.97 -2.61 10.38
CA GLN A 31 -19.78 -3.45 10.55
C GLN A 31 -19.39 -4.17 9.25
N ASN A 32 -20.36 -4.72 8.51
CA ASN A 32 -20.14 -5.34 7.22
C ASN A 32 -19.67 -4.33 6.16
N LEU A 33 -20.21 -3.10 6.16
CA LEU A 33 -19.73 -2.00 5.31
C LEU A 33 -18.27 -1.60 5.64
N ALA A 34 -17.91 -1.59 6.92
CA ALA A 34 -16.54 -1.31 7.36
C ALA A 34 -15.57 -2.42 6.92
N ILE A 35 -15.99 -3.69 7.05
CA ILE A 35 -15.22 -4.86 6.57
C ILE A 35 -15.06 -4.81 5.06
N SER A 36 -16.15 -4.57 4.30
CA SER A 36 -16.10 -4.41 2.83
C SER A 36 -15.17 -3.28 2.39
N ASN A 37 -15.12 -2.18 3.14
CA ASN A 37 -14.19 -1.08 2.87
C ASN A 37 -12.72 -1.41 3.19
N MET A 38 -12.45 -2.37 4.08
CA MET A 38 -11.09 -2.84 4.38
C MET A 38 -10.59 -3.78 3.28
N ASP A 39 -11.43 -4.70 2.80
CA ASP A 39 -11.12 -5.57 1.68
C ASP A 39 -10.75 -4.77 0.42
N ASP A 40 -11.45 -3.65 0.19
CA ASP A 40 -11.17 -2.73 -0.91
C ASP A 40 -9.79 -2.04 -0.78
N LEU A 41 -9.35 -1.75 0.44
CA LEU A 41 -8.03 -1.17 0.70
C LEU A 41 -6.90 -2.17 0.38
N GLU A 42 -7.02 -3.41 0.83
CA GLU A 42 -6.03 -4.46 0.55
C GLU A 42 -5.91 -4.71 -0.96
N ASP A 43 -7.03 -4.86 -1.65
CA ASP A 43 -7.08 -5.12 -3.09
C ASP A 43 -6.46 -3.96 -3.90
N VAL A 44 -6.78 -2.71 -3.56
CA VAL A 44 -6.18 -1.53 -4.19
C VAL A 44 -4.67 -1.48 -3.97
N MET A 45 -4.22 -1.76 -2.77
CA MET A 45 -2.79 -1.70 -2.44
C MET A 45 -2.00 -2.80 -3.15
N GLU A 46 -2.45 -4.04 -3.10
CA GLU A 46 -1.75 -5.17 -3.75
C GLU A 46 -1.68 -5.01 -5.27
N ARG A 47 -2.75 -4.52 -5.92
CA ARG A 47 -2.76 -4.29 -7.37
C ARG A 47 -1.92 -3.12 -7.83
N ASN A 48 -1.71 -2.11 -7.00
CA ASN A 48 -1.09 -0.85 -7.40
C ASN A 48 0.27 -0.56 -6.75
N CYS A 49 0.79 -1.44 -5.89
CA CYS A 49 2.00 -1.19 -5.10
C CYS A 49 3.26 -0.91 -5.94
N LEU A 50 3.33 -1.45 -7.16
CA LEU A 50 4.46 -1.24 -8.08
C LEU A 50 4.33 0.00 -8.97
N TYR A 51 3.20 0.70 -8.93
CA TYR A 51 3.06 1.98 -9.61
C TYR A 51 3.64 3.09 -8.75
N ASN A 52 4.30 4.06 -9.40
CA ASN A 52 4.87 5.22 -8.69
C ASN A 52 3.80 6.26 -8.37
N LEU A 53 2.84 5.88 -7.51
CA LEU A 53 1.78 6.76 -7.03
C LEU A 53 2.18 7.39 -5.69
N GLN A 54 1.67 8.61 -5.45
CA GLN A 54 1.77 9.28 -4.15
C GLN A 54 0.72 8.74 -3.18
N LEU A 55 0.94 8.87 -1.87
CA LEU A 55 0.02 8.33 -0.86
C LEU A 55 -1.41 8.88 -0.97
N HIS A 56 -1.56 10.16 -1.37
CA HIS A 56 -2.88 10.75 -1.59
C HIS A 56 -3.63 10.14 -2.79
N GLU A 57 -2.90 9.61 -3.78
CA GLU A 57 -3.50 8.92 -4.93
C GLU A 57 -4.01 7.54 -4.52
N TYR A 58 -3.26 6.79 -3.70
CA TYR A 58 -3.76 5.55 -3.09
C TYR A 58 -5.00 5.79 -2.23
N ALA A 59 -4.99 6.84 -1.40
CA ALA A 59 -6.15 7.22 -0.59
C ALA A 59 -7.37 7.49 -1.47
N ARG A 60 -7.19 8.18 -2.58
CA ARG A 60 -8.26 8.46 -3.56
C ARG A 60 -8.79 7.18 -4.21
N LEU A 61 -7.92 6.26 -4.60
CA LEU A 61 -8.33 4.95 -5.14
C LEU A 61 -9.14 4.14 -4.13
N CYS A 62 -8.84 4.29 -2.84
CA CYS A 62 -9.60 3.67 -1.74
C CYS A 62 -10.83 4.49 -1.32
N HIS A 63 -11.18 5.55 -2.02
CA HIS A 63 -12.29 6.46 -1.65
C HIS A 63 -12.20 7.02 -0.22
N ARG A 64 -10.98 7.33 0.23
CA ARG A 64 -10.69 7.84 1.58
C ARG A 64 -9.92 9.14 1.55
N SER A 65 -10.04 9.95 2.62
CA SER A 65 -9.09 11.03 2.87
C SER A 65 -7.72 10.44 3.22
N LEU A 66 -6.65 11.21 3.02
CA LEU A 66 -5.29 10.74 3.32
C LEU A 66 -5.11 10.33 4.79
N SER A 67 -5.71 11.07 5.73
CA SER A 67 -5.66 10.76 7.16
C SER A 67 -6.41 9.48 7.51
N THR A 68 -7.61 9.28 6.95
CA THR A 68 -8.40 8.06 7.12
C THR A 68 -7.68 6.86 6.50
N PHE A 69 -7.13 7.02 5.29
CA PHE A 69 -6.35 5.99 4.62
C PHE A 69 -5.16 5.52 5.47
N LYS A 70 -4.36 6.46 5.99
CA LYS A 70 -3.21 6.12 6.85
C LYS A 70 -3.61 5.38 8.12
N ARG A 71 -4.70 5.80 8.76
CA ARG A 71 -5.23 5.15 9.96
C ARG A 71 -5.73 3.75 9.68
N ASP A 72 -6.55 3.58 8.65
CA ASP A 72 -7.11 2.28 8.27
C ASP A 72 -6.01 1.34 7.80
N PHE A 73 -5.02 1.84 7.05
CA PHE A 73 -3.85 1.09 6.62
C PHE A 73 -3.04 0.57 7.81
N GLN A 74 -2.77 1.43 8.80
CA GLN A 74 -2.08 1.03 10.03
C GLN A 74 -2.84 -0.05 10.80
N THR A 75 -4.17 -0.03 10.75
CA THR A 75 -5.01 -1.06 11.39
C THR A 75 -4.90 -2.41 10.68
N VAL A 76 -4.86 -2.41 9.33
CA VAL A 76 -4.82 -3.64 8.51
C VAL A 76 -3.42 -4.25 8.50
N TYR A 77 -2.38 -3.44 8.28
CA TYR A 77 -1.01 -3.92 8.03
C TYR A 77 -0.05 -3.77 9.21
N ASP A 78 -0.49 -3.16 10.30
CA ASP A 78 0.33 -2.83 11.49
C ASP A 78 1.62 -2.06 11.17
N MET A 79 1.60 -1.32 10.07
CA MET A 79 2.71 -0.45 9.64
C MET A 79 2.24 0.72 8.77
N PRO A 80 3.03 1.81 8.65
CA PRO A 80 2.70 2.93 7.77
C PRO A 80 2.72 2.52 6.29
N PRO A 81 1.82 3.08 5.44
CA PRO A 81 1.72 2.70 4.03
C PRO A 81 3.00 2.99 3.23
N GLY A 82 3.73 4.05 3.53
CA GLY A 82 4.99 4.35 2.86
C GLY A 82 6.08 3.30 3.08
N ARG A 83 6.15 2.73 4.27
CA ARG A 83 7.07 1.65 4.60
C ARG A 83 6.67 0.35 3.89
N TRP A 84 5.42 -0.01 3.95
CA TRP A 84 4.89 -1.18 3.27
C TRP A 84 5.14 -1.15 1.75
N LEU A 85 4.86 0.00 1.10
CA LEU A 85 5.14 0.20 -0.32
C LEU A 85 6.63 0.05 -0.65
N LEU A 86 7.51 0.61 0.19
CA LEU A 86 8.95 0.47 0.00
C LEU A 86 9.38 -1.00 0.06
N GLU A 87 8.93 -1.73 1.07
CA GLU A 87 9.25 -3.15 1.23
C GLU A 87 8.75 -3.98 0.03
N LYS A 88 7.49 -3.82 -0.39
CA LYS A 88 6.93 -4.50 -1.58
C LYS A 88 7.70 -4.19 -2.88
N ARG A 89 8.07 -2.94 -3.09
CA ARG A 89 8.87 -2.54 -4.26
C ARG A 89 10.28 -3.12 -4.24
N LEU A 90 10.90 -3.17 -3.08
CA LEU A 90 12.23 -3.78 -2.92
C LEU A 90 12.19 -5.30 -3.13
N GLU A 91 11.16 -5.99 -2.64
CA GLU A 91 10.94 -7.42 -2.89
C GLU A 91 10.75 -7.70 -4.39
N ALA A 92 9.94 -6.91 -5.08
CA ALA A 92 9.74 -7.03 -6.52
C ALA A 92 11.04 -6.78 -7.31
N ALA A 93 11.80 -5.75 -6.93
CA ALA A 93 13.11 -5.48 -7.53
C ALA A 93 14.11 -6.61 -7.31
N HIS A 94 14.15 -7.15 -6.10
CA HIS A 94 15.01 -8.30 -5.79
C HIS A 94 14.65 -9.50 -6.67
N HIS A 95 13.37 -9.81 -6.80
CA HIS A 95 12.91 -10.89 -7.70
C HIS A 95 13.34 -10.65 -9.14
N LEU A 96 13.16 -9.45 -9.69
CA LEU A 96 13.58 -9.09 -11.04
C LEU A 96 15.11 -9.18 -11.25
N LEU A 97 15.90 -8.81 -10.25
CA LEU A 97 17.35 -8.93 -10.30
C LEU A 97 17.82 -10.39 -10.37
N LEU A 98 17.09 -11.31 -9.73
CA LEU A 98 17.41 -12.73 -9.71
C LEU A 98 16.91 -13.49 -10.95
N THR A 99 15.82 -13.03 -11.57
CA THR A 99 15.10 -13.79 -12.60
C THR A 99 15.20 -13.20 -14.00
N THR A 100 15.77 -12.00 -14.16
CA THR A 100 15.88 -11.31 -15.45
C THR A 100 17.24 -10.66 -15.65
N ASP A 101 17.60 -10.41 -16.91
CA ASP A 101 18.81 -9.67 -17.29
C ASP A 101 18.53 -8.17 -17.55
N LYS A 102 17.37 -7.67 -17.13
CA LYS A 102 16.98 -6.25 -17.32
C LYS A 102 18.04 -5.32 -16.73
N PRO A 103 18.36 -4.20 -17.38
CA PRO A 103 19.21 -3.16 -16.80
C PRO A 103 18.70 -2.72 -15.41
N ILE A 104 19.62 -2.38 -14.51
CA ILE A 104 19.27 -1.96 -13.13
C ILE A 104 18.27 -0.78 -13.12
N VAL A 105 18.41 0.15 -14.08
CA VAL A 105 17.48 1.29 -14.25
C VAL A 105 16.06 0.81 -14.55
N ASP A 106 15.92 -0.19 -15.41
CA ASP A 106 14.61 -0.74 -15.78
C ASP A 106 13.99 -1.54 -14.63
N VAL A 107 14.81 -2.27 -13.87
CA VAL A 107 14.37 -2.95 -12.64
C VAL A 107 13.82 -1.94 -11.64
N ALA A 108 14.50 -0.80 -11.44
CA ALA A 108 14.03 0.25 -10.56
C ALA A 108 12.67 0.81 -11.02
N ALA A 109 12.54 1.13 -12.30
CA ALA A 109 11.29 1.65 -12.88
C ALA A 109 10.14 0.64 -12.79
N ASP A 110 10.37 -0.61 -13.17
CA ASP A 110 9.36 -1.68 -13.13
C ASP A 110 8.91 -2.03 -11.70
N SER A 111 9.74 -1.70 -10.71
CA SER A 111 9.44 -1.90 -9.28
C SER A 111 8.84 -0.65 -8.62
N GLY A 112 8.47 0.39 -9.39
CA GLY A 112 7.78 1.57 -8.89
C GLY A 112 8.68 2.68 -8.34
N PHE A 113 9.99 2.65 -8.59
CA PHE A 113 10.90 3.73 -8.20
C PHE A 113 11.02 4.77 -9.32
N ALA A 114 10.76 6.03 -8.99
CA ALA A 114 10.94 7.15 -9.92
C ALA A 114 12.41 7.53 -10.13
N ASN A 115 13.30 7.16 -9.18
CA ASN A 115 14.68 7.60 -9.14
C ASN A 115 15.62 6.43 -8.80
N ASN A 116 16.55 6.16 -9.71
CA ASN A 116 17.51 5.07 -9.57
C ASN A 116 18.48 5.25 -8.37
N THR A 117 18.82 6.49 -8.02
CA THR A 117 19.66 6.77 -6.85
C THR A 117 18.92 6.43 -5.56
N HIS A 118 17.65 6.80 -5.45
CA HIS A 118 16.80 6.43 -4.31
C HIS A 118 16.64 4.92 -4.23
N PHE A 119 16.35 4.25 -5.35
CA PHE A 119 16.27 2.80 -5.43
C PHE A 119 17.55 2.13 -4.89
N SER A 120 18.72 2.50 -5.42
CA SER A 120 19.99 1.87 -5.06
C SER A 120 20.32 2.04 -3.57
N ARG A 121 20.03 3.21 -2.99
CA ARG A 121 20.21 3.47 -1.56
C ARG A 121 19.25 2.63 -0.70
N ALA A 122 17.97 2.62 -1.05
CA ALA A 122 16.95 1.87 -0.33
C ALA A 122 17.23 0.36 -0.39
N PHE A 123 17.57 -0.15 -1.57
CA PHE A 123 17.92 -1.55 -1.78
C PHE A 123 19.13 -1.97 -0.94
N LYS A 124 20.21 -1.19 -0.97
CA LYS A 124 21.40 -1.44 -0.17
C LYS A 124 21.13 -1.36 1.33
N SER A 125 20.28 -0.42 1.76
CA SER A 125 19.89 -0.31 3.18
C SER A 125 19.08 -1.52 3.65
N TYR A 126 18.23 -2.07 2.80
CA TYR A 126 17.33 -3.18 3.14
C TYR A 126 18.03 -4.56 3.05
N TYR A 127 18.79 -4.79 1.97
CA TYR A 127 19.46 -6.08 1.70
C TYR A 127 20.93 -6.11 2.06
N SER A 128 21.53 -5.01 2.52
CA SER A 128 22.95 -4.84 2.86
C SER A 128 23.93 -5.00 1.67
N ILE A 129 23.43 -5.22 0.47
CA ILE A 129 24.18 -5.30 -0.78
C ILE A 129 23.57 -4.39 -1.85
N SER A 130 24.38 -3.93 -2.80
CA SER A 130 23.83 -3.13 -3.91
C SER A 130 23.06 -4.00 -4.92
N PRO A 131 22.14 -3.41 -5.72
CA PRO A 131 21.46 -4.15 -6.79
C PRO A 131 22.41 -4.86 -7.75
N LEU A 132 23.52 -4.23 -8.09
CA LEU A 132 24.54 -4.82 -8.96
C LEU A 132 25.25 -6.01 -8.31
N GLN A 133 25.58 -5.90 -7.02
CA GLN A 133 26.16 -7.00 -6.27
C GLN A 133 25.19 -8.17 -6.16
N CYS A 134 23.92 -7.90 -5.90
CA CYS A 134 22.87 -8.92 -5.87
C CYS A 134 22.83 -9.71 -7.18
N ARG A 135 22.81 -9.03 -8.32
CA ARG A 135 22.81 -9.67 -9.64
C ARG A 135 24.05 -10.55 -9.88
N ARG A 136 25.24 -10.06 -9.55
CA ARG A 136 26.50 -10.81 -9.73
C ARG A 136 26.54 -12.11 -8.96
N GLN A 137 25.94 -12.16 -7.77
CA GLN A 137 25.89 -13.40 -6.98
C GLN A 137 25.13 -14.52 -7.70
N VAL A 138 24.09 -14.19 -8.45
CA VAL A 138 23.31 -15.18 -9.24
C VAL A 138 24.12 -15.68 -10.44
N THR A 139 24.81 -14.80 -11.16
CA THR A 139 25.62 -15.16 -12.32
C THR A 139 26.72 -16.13 -11.92
N THR A 140 27.40 -15.88 -10.81
CA THR A 140 28.48 -16.76 -10.31
C THR A 140 27.96 -18.14 -9.90
N LEU A 141 26.76 -18.24 -9.36
CA LEU A 141 26.15 -19.52 -9.00
C LEU A 141 25.80 -20.35 -10.24
N ASN A 142 25.28 -19.72 -11.29
CA ASN A 142 24.91 -20.40 -12.54
C ASN A 142 26.14 -20.91 -13.33
N GLU A 143 27.27 -20.23 -13.26
CA GLU A 143 28.52 -20.65 -13.90
C GLU A 143 29.17 -21.87 -13.23
N HIS A 144 28.87 -22.12 -11.94
CA HIS A 144 29.40 -23.29 -11.21
C HIS A 144 28.59 -24.58 -11.44
N TYR A 145 27.38 -24.47 -12.01
CA TYR A 145 26.50 -25.62 -12.29
C TYR A 145 26.31 -25.90 -13.79
N SER A 146 27.04 -25.21 -14.65
CA SER A 146 27.09 -25.43 -16.11
C SER A 146 28.40 -26.11 -16.50
#